data_418b3a5afb123670b2be205def4296ce
#
_entry.id   418b3a5afb123670b2be205def4296ce
#
_cell.length_a   1.000
_cell.length_b   1.000
_cell.length_c   1.000
_cell.angle_alpha   90.00
_cell.angle_beta   90.00
_cell.angle_gamma   90.00
#
_symmetry.space_group_name_H-M   'P 1'
#
loop_
_entity.id
_entity.type
_entity.pdbx_description
1 polymer ?
#
loop_
_entity_poly.entity_id
_entity_poly.type
_entity_poly.pdbx_seq_one_letter_code
_entity_poly.pdbx_strand_id
1 'polypeptide(L)'
;MNTILMSLIFMTMTYEMPKLPYANNALEPVISQQTIDFHYGKHLQTYVNNLNSLVPGTEYEGKTVEEIVATAPDGAIFNNAGQVLNHNLYFLQFAPKPSKKEPTGKLAEAIKRDFGSFDNFKKEFNAAAVGLFGSGWAWLSVDKNGKLHITKEANGSNPVRAGLKPLLGFDVWEHSYYLEYQNRRADHVNALWDIIDWDVVEKRM
;
A
#
# COMPACT_ATOMS: atom_id res chain seq x y z
N MET A 1 -32.68 16.28 42.46
CA MET A 1 -31.77 16.58 41.34
C MET A 1 -31.21 15.25 40.82
N ASN A 2 -31.78 14.73 39.73
CA ASN A 2 -31.29 13.50 39.12
C ASN A 2 -30.23 13.87 38.08
N THR A 3 -28.98 13.58 38.39
CA THR A 3 -27.86 13.71 37.44
C THR A 3 -27.91 12.50 36.52
N ILE A 4 -28.37 12.72 35.28
CA ILE A 4 -28.30 11.68 34.21
C ILE A 4 -26.83 11.60 33.79
N LEU A 5 -26.16 10.53 34.19
CA LEU A 5 -24.83 10.19 33.72
C LEU A 5 -24.99 9.72 32.26
N MET A 6 -24.69 10.59 31.31
CA MET A 6 -24.64 10.28 29.92
C MET A 6 -23.35 9.46 29.66
N SER A 7 -23.48 8.14 29.65
CA SER A 7 -22.38 7.25 29.25
C SER A 7 -22.11 7.48 27.79
N LEU A 8 -21.00 8.17 27.43
CA LEU A 8 -20.47 8.19 26.07
C LEU A 8 -19.97 6.78 25.76
N ILE A 9 -20.71 6.06 24.95
CA ILE A 9 -20.22 4.84 24.32
C ILE A 9 -19.22 5.30 23.25
N PHE A 10 -17.92 5.29 23.58
CA PHE A 10 -16.87 5.36 22.56
C PHE A 10 -16.94 4.07 21.74
N MET A 11 -17.42 4.15 20.53
CA MET A 11 -17.22 3.07 19.57
C MET A 11 -15.71 3.02 19.28
N THR A 12 -15.02 2.07 19.88
CA THR A 12 -13.62 1.80 19.53
C THR A 12 -13.57 1.40 18.07
N MET A 13 -12.86 2.19 17.25
CA MET A 13 -12.65 1.87 15.85
C MET A 13 -11.75 0.63 15.78
N THR A 14 -12.24 -0.43 15.14
CA THR A 14 -11.46 -1.64 14.92
C THR A 14 -10.92 -1.60 13.49
N TYR A 15 -9.61 -1.77 13.34
CA TYR A 15 -8.97 -1.89 12.03
C TYR A 15 -9.17 -3.30 11.51
N GLU A 16 -9.47 -3.42 10.22
CA GLU A 16 -9.76 -4.69 9.55
C GLU A 16 -8.93 -4.84 8.28
N MET A 17 -8.72 -6.09 7.88
CA MET A 17 -8.14 -6.39 6.58
C MET A 17 -9.14 -6.11 5.47
N PRO A 18 -8.72 -5.57 4.32
CA PRO A 18 -9.62 -5.41 3.19
C PRO A 18 -9.99 -6.78 2.63
N LYS A 19 -11.22 -6.94 2.17
CA LYS A 19 -11.60 -8.15 1.43
C LYS A 19 -10.91 -8.15 0.07
N LEU A 20 -10.18 -9.22 -0.26
CA LEU A 20 -9.56 -9.37 -1.58
C LEU A 20 -10.65 -9.42 -2.68
N PRO A 21 -10.47 -8.67 -3.79
CA PRO A 21 -11.40 -8.71 -4.93
C PRO A 21 -11.19 -9.93 -5.84
N TYR A 22 -10.29 -10.84 -5.47
CA TYR A 22 -9.91 -12.04 -6.22
C TYR A 22 -9.63 -13.22 -5.28
N ALA A 23 -9.62 -14.45 -5.82
CA ALA A 23 -9.25 -15.65 -5.09
C ALA A 23 -7.72 -15.71 -4.84
N ASN A 24 -7.28 -16.36 -3.77
CA ASN A 24 -5.87 -16.38 -3.37
C ASN A 24 -4.92 -16.91 -4.46
N ASN A 25 -5.38 -17.79 -5.35
CA ASN A 25 -4.59 -18.33 -6.47
C ASN A 25 -4.75 -17.55 -7.79
N ALA A 26 -5.56 -16.50 -7.81
CA ALA A 26 -5.94 -15.85 -9.07
C ALA A 26 -4.86 -14.98 -9.70
N LEU A 27 -3.81 -14.61 -8.93
CA LEU A 27 -2.69 -13.79 -9.42
C LEU A 27 -1.52 -14.63 -9.95
N GLU A 28 -1.64 -15.96 -9.94
CA GLU A 28 -0.63 -16.85 -10.52
C GLU A 28 -0.47 -16.62 -12.03
N PRO A 29 0.76 -16.72 -12.55
CA PRO A 29 2.00 -17.13 -11.88
C PRO A 29 2.78 -15.97 -11.25
N VAL A 30 2.27 -14.74 -11.27
CA VAL A 30 2.98 -13.54 -10.78
C VAL A 30 3.14 -13.55 -9.26
N ILE A 31 2.06 -13.86 -8.54
CA ILE A 31 2.07 -14.07 -7.09
C ILE A 31 1.33 -15.41 -6.83
N SER A 32 2.02 -16.35 -6.19
CA SER A 32 1.42 -17.66 -5.90
C SER A 32 0.38 -17.59 -4.80
N GLN A 33 -0.50 -18.59 -4.75
CA GLN A 33 -1.42 -18.79 -3.62
C GLN A 33 -0.66 -18.82 -2.30
N GLN A 34 0.46 -19.52 -2.24
CA GLN A 34 1.26 -19.64 -1.02
C GLN A 34 1.74 -18.26 -0.53
N THR A 35 2.21 -17.41 -1.43
CA THR A 35 2.59 -16.04 -1.08
C THR A 35 1.40 -15.25 -0.58
N ILE A 36 0.23 -15.32 -1.21
CA ILE A 36 -0.98 -14.63 -0.70
C ILE A 36 -1.39 -15.16 0.68
N ASP A 37 -1.35 -16.48 0.90
CA ASP A 37 -1.72 -17.07 2.18
C ASP A 37 -0.81 -16.61 3.33
N PHE A 38 0.48 -16.37 3.07
CA PHE A 38 1.39 -15.81 4.05
C PHE A 38 1.33 -14.28 4.10
N HIS A 39 1.41 -13.61 2.97
CA HIS A 39 1.55 -12.15 2.90
C HIS A 39 0.28 -11.44 3.37
N TYR A 40 -0.87 -11.82 2.82
CA TYR A 40 -2.17 -11.31 3.27
C TYR A 40 -2.63 -12.00 4.56
N GLY A 41 -2.64 -13.34 4.58
CA GLY A 41 -3.23 -14.11 5.67
C GLY A 41 -2.43 -14.15 6.98
N LYS A 42 -1.14 -13.82 6.97
CA LYS A 42 -0.28 -13.81 8.16
C LYS A 42 0.36 -12.44 8.41
N HIS A 43 1.13 -11.89 7.46
CA HIS A 43 1.81 -10.61 7.66
C HIS A 43 0.81 -9.48 7.90
N LEU A 44 -0.10 -9.23 6.96
CA LEU A 44 -1.10 -8.17 7.12
C LEU A 44 -1.99 -8.40 8.34
N GLN A 45 -2.47 -9.64 8.56
CA GLN A 45 -3.27 -9.96 9.75
C GLN A 45 -2.53 -9.63 11.05
N THR A 46 -1.22 -9.90 11.12
CA THR A 46 -0.42 -9.57 12.30
C THR A 46 -0.32 -8.07 12.51
N TYR A 47 -0.10 -7.28 11.45
CA TYR A 47 -0.06 -5.82 11.57
C TYR A 47 -1.40 -5.24 12.03
N VAL A 48 -2.51 -5.77 11.51
CA VAL A 48 -3.87 -5.38 11.94
C VAL A 48 -4.10 -5.72 13.41
N ASN A 49 -3.76 -6.94 13.85
CA ASN A 49 -3.91 -7.36 15.25
C ASN A 49 -3.06 -6.49 16.19
N ASN A 50 -1.82 -6.21 15.81
CA ASN A 50 -0.93 -5.35 16.58
C ASN A 50 -1.47 -3.92 16.69
N LEU A 51 -1.95 -3.34 15.58
CA LEU A 51 -2.51 -1.99 15.57
C LEU A 51 -3.73 -1.91 16.49
N ASN A 52 -4.64 -2.89 16.42
CA ASN A 52 -5.80 -2.99 17.30
C ASN A 52 -5.44 -3.15 18.79
N SER A 53 -4.26 -3.68 19.09
CA SER A 53 -3.77 -3.81 20.46
C SER A 53 -3.05 -2.56 20.98
N LEU A 54 -2.41 -1.81 20.07
CA LEU A 54 -1.56 -0.67 20.42
C LEU A 54 -2.30 0.65 20.51
N VAL A 55 -3.38 0.84 19.73
CA VAL A 55 -4.07 2.12 19.60
C VAL A 55 -5.01 2.46 20.76
N PRO A 56 -5.75 1.50 21.37
CA PRO A 56 -6.68 1.83 22.45
C PRO A 56 -6.02 2.56 23.61
N GLY A 57 -6.68 3.62 24.09
CA GLY A 57 -6.19 4.48 25.18
C GLY A 57 -5.08 5.46 24.79
N THR A 58 -4.72 5.55 23.51
CA THR A 58 -3.75 6.52 22.99
C THR A 58 -4.46 7.71 22.30
N GLU A 59 -3.70 8.74 21.93
CA GLU A 59 -4.20 9.87 21.13
C GLU A 59 -4.64 9.49 19.71
N TYR A 60 -4.35 8.25 19.29
CA TYR A 60 -4.72 7.69 17.97
C TYR A 60 -6.02 6.91 18.00
N GLU A 61 -6.65 6.74 19.17
CA GLU A 61 -7.93 6.06 19.25
C GLU A 61 -9.01 6.80 18.46
N GLY A 62 -9.72 6.05 17.59
CA GLY A 62 -10.74 6.61 16.69
C GLY A 62 -10.21 7.28 15.42
N LYS A 63 -8.88 7.31 15.20
CA LYS A 63 -8.28 7.83 13.96
C LYS A 63 -8.22 6.76 12.87
N THR A 64 -8.31 7.19 11.63
CA THR A 64 -8.05 6.33 10.47
C THR A 64 -6.59 5.93 10.38
N VAL A 65 -6.30 4.86 9.64
CA VAL A 65 -4.90 4.41 9.44
C VAL A 65 -4.05 5.50 8.79
N GLU A 66 -4.62 6.22 7.81
CA GLU A 66 -3.98 7.34 7.13
C GLU A 66 -3.62 8.48 8.09
N GLU A 67 -4.55 8.86 8.99
CA GLU A 67 -4.30 9.90 9.99
C GLU A 67 -3.19 9.50 10.95
N ILE A 68 -3.15 8.22 11.35
CA ILE A 68 -2.07 7.69 12.20
C ILE A 68 -0.74 7.78 11.46
N VAL A 69 -0.67 7.29 10.23
CA VAL A 69 0.57 7.32 9.43
C VAL A 69 1.07 8.75 9.20
N ALA A 70 0.14 9.69 8.99
CA ALA A 70 0.50 11.09 8.78
C ALA A 70 1.08 11.78 10.02
N THR A 71 0.70 11.35 11.23
CA THR A 71 0.94 12.13 12.46
C THR A 71 1.74 11.39 13.53
N ALA A 72 1.77 10.05 13.52
CA ALA A 72 2.47 9.29 14.55
C ALA A 72 4.00 9.41 14.41
N PRO A 73 4.73 9.57 15.53
CA PRO A 73 6.18 9.49 15.52
C PRO A 73 6.64 8.05 15.22
N ASP A 74 7.92 7.92 14.89
CA ASP A 74 8.53 6.60 14.73
C ASP A 74 8.29 5.72 15.96
N GLY A 75 7.88 4.48 15.75
CA GLY A 75 7.57 3.55 16.82
C GLY A 75 6.57 2.48 16.39
N ALA A 76 6.13 1.68 17.37
CA ALA A 76 5.30 0.50 17.11
C ALA A 76 3.95 0.87 16.43
N ILE A 77 3.29 1.93 16.86
CA ILE A 77 2.02 2.38 16.27
C ILE A 77 2.24 2.79 14.81
N PHE A 78 3.22 3.64 14.53
CA PHE A 78 3.55 4.06 13.16
C PHE A 78 3.90 2.86 12.27
N ASN A 79 4.76 1.96 12.74
CA ASN A 79 5.21 0.80 11.95
C ASN A 79 4.03 -0.10 11.56
N ASN A 80 3.14 -0.42 12.51
CA ASN A 80 1.99 -1.27 12.23
C ASN A 80 0.93 -0.54 11.40
N ALA A 81 0.63 0.73 11.66
CA ALA A 81 -0.28 1.52 10.85
C ALA A 81 0.21 1.68 9.41
N GLY A 82 1.50 2.01 9.23
CA GLY A 82 2.11 2.11 7.92
C GLY A 82 2.03 0.81 7.13
N GLN A 83 2.33 -0.32 7.77
CA GLN A 83 2.20 -1.62 7.12
C GLN A 83 0.74 -1.98 6.80
N VAL A 84 -0.21 -1.68 7.69
CA VAL A 84 -1.64 -1.86 7.36
C VAL A 84 -2.04 -1.04 6.14
N LEU A 85 -1.68 0.24 6.10
CA LEU A 85 -1.99 1.12 4.97
C LEU A 85 -1.35 0.62 3.67
N ASN A 86 -0.06 0.31 3.73
CA ASN A 86 0.71 -0.16 2.58
C ASN A 86 0.10 -1.43 1.97
N HIS A 87 -0.18 -2.43 2.80
CA HIS A 87 -0.74 -3.71 2.34
C HIS A 87 -2.18 -3.57 1.84
N ASN A 88 -3.01 -2.72 2.47
CA ASN A 88 -4.36 -2.45 2.00
C ASN A 88 -4.34 -1.86 0.58
N LEU A 89 -3.48 -0.87 0.32
CA LEU A 89 -3.32 -0.29 -1.00
C LEU A 89 -2.73 -1.30 -2.00
N TYR A 90 -1.75 -2.10 -1.57
CA TYR A 90 -1.07 -3.09 -2.40
C TYR A 90 -2.01 -4.19 -2.88
N PHE A 91 -2.72 -4.87 -1.98
CA PHE A 91 -3.58 -5.98 -2.37
C PHE A 91 -4.79 -5.55 -3.20
N LEU A 92 -5.33 -4.35 -2.97
CA LEU A 92 -6.49 -3.86 -3.71
C LEU A 92 -6.17 -3.33 -5.11
N GLN A 93 -4.90 -3.19 -5.48
CA GLN A 93 -4.50 -2.66 -6.81
C GLN A 93 -4.32 -3.73 -7.88
N PHE A 94 -4.58 -5.00 -7.58
CA PHE A 94 -4.34 -6.10 -8.52
C PHE A 94 -5.64 -6.69 -9.06
N ALA A 95 -5.56 -7.19 -10.29
CA ALA A 95 -6.58 -8.00 -10.93
C ALA A 95 -5.94 -9.16 -11.68
N PRO A 96 -6.60 -10.36 -11.70
CA PRO A 96 -6.08 -11.54 -12.42
C PRO A 96 -5.93 -11.32 -13.93
N LYS A 97 -6.81 -10.50 -14.49
CA LYS A 97 -6.84 -10.14 -15.92
C LYS A 97 -7.20 -8.67 -16.06
N PRO A 98 -6.23 -7.78 -15.87
CA PRO A 98 -6.49 -6.34 -16.01
C PRO A 98 -7.04 -6.02 -17.41
N SER A 99 -8.05 -5.15 -17.45
CA SER A 99 -8.65 -4.68 -18.70
C SER A 99 -7.73 -3.77 -19.51
N LYS A 100 -6.75 -3.17 -18.83
CA LYS A 100 -5.79 -2.21 -19.38
C LYS A 100 -4.37 -2.62 -19.02
N LYS A 101 -3.42 -2.36 -19.93
CA LYS A 101 -1.98 -2.58 -19.70
C LYS A 101 -1.24 -1.33 -19.24
N GLU A 102 -1.88 -0.17 -19.39
CA GLU A 102 -1.38 1.14 -18.98
C GLU A 102 -2.56 2.03 -18.56
N PRO A 103 -2.33 3.09 -17.79
CA PRO A 103 -3.40 3.99 -17.36
C PRO A 103 -3.95 4.81 -18.54
N THR A 104 -5.15 5.33 -18.35
CA THR A 104 -5.85 6.22 -19.28
C THR A 104 -6.20 7.54 -18.61
N GLY A 105 -6.86 8.44 -19.31
CA GLY A 105 -7.41 9.68 -18.75
C GLY A 105 -6.39 10.54 -17.99
N LYS A 106 -6.81 11.08 -16.87
CA LYS A 106 -6.02 12.04 -16.08
C LYS A 106 -4.67 11.49 -15.63
N LEU A 107 -4.62 10.21 -15.23
CA LEU A 107 -3.36 9.60 -14.77
C LEU A 107 -2.38 9.45 -15.93
N ALA A 108 -2.82 9.03 -17.12
CA ALA A 108 -1.97 8.95 -18.31
C ALA A 108 -1.43 10.32 -18.72
N GLU A 109 -2.27 11.36 -18.68
CA GLU A 109 -1.86 12.73 -18.96
C GLU A 109 -0.80 13.24 -17.97
N ALA A 110 -1.00 12.97 -16.68
CA ALA A 110 -0.05 13.34 -15.64
C ALA A 110 1.28 12.58 -15.78
N ILE A 111 1.25 11.28 -16.09
CA ILE A 111 2.46 10.50 -16.36
C ILE A 111 3.22 11.05 -17.56
N LYS A 112 2.50 11.37 -18.65
CA LYS A 112 3.13 11.98 -19.84
C LYS A 112 3.74 13.35 -19.52
N ARG A 113 3.06 14.17 -18.73
CA ARG A 113 3.54 15.49 -18.32
C ARG A 113 4.80 15.41 -17.45
N ASP A 114 4.81 14.50 -16.45
CA ASP A 114 5.84 14.50 -15.41
C ASP A 114 7.01 13.58 -15.73
N PHE A 115 6.80 12.52 -16.54
CA PHE A 115 7.84 11.53 -16.90
C PHE A 115 8.09 11.44 -18.42
N GLY A 116 7.33 12.17 -19.25
CA GLY A 116 7.47 12.18 -20.71
C GLY A 116 6.75 11.03 -21.41
N SER A 117 6.75 9.82 -20.86
CA SER A 117 6.04 8.65 -21.38
C SER A 117 5.76 7.62 -20.28
N PHE A 118 4.85 6.68 -20.56
CA PHE A 118 4.61 5.54 -19.68
C PHE A 118 5.84 4.65 -19.54
N ASP A 119 6.57 4.41 -20.60
CA ASP A 119 7.79 3.61 -20.58
C ASP A 119 8.89 4.25 -19.70
N ASN A 120 9.07 5.55 -19.78
CA ASN A 120 10.00 6.26 -18.92
C ASN A 120 9.57 6.20 -17.45
N PHE A 121 8.28 6.42 -17.16
CA PHE A 121 7.73 6.25 -15.82
C PHE A 121 8.00 4.83 -15.29
N LYS A 122 7.68 3.79 -16.07
CA LYS A 122 7.92 2.39 -15.69
C LYS A 122 9.40 2.12 -15.42
N LYS A 123 10.28 2.66 -16.26
CA LYS A 123 11.74 2.54 -16.07
C LYS A 123 12.22 3.19 -14.78
N GLU A 124 11.77 4.42 -14.50
CA GLU A 124 12.13 5.15 -13.28
C GLU A 124 11.56 4.47 -12.03
N PHE A 125 10.31 4.02 -12.09
CA PHE A 125 9.66 3.31 -11.00
C PHE A 125 10.37 1.97 -10.69
N ASN A 126 10.70 1.19 -11.71
CA ASN A 126 11.47 -0.04 -11.56
C ASN A 126 12.85 0.22 -10.95
N ALA A 127 13.53 1.26 -11.40
CA ALA A 127 14.83 1.64 -10.83
C ALA A 127 14.70 2.01 -9.35
N ALA A 128 13.63 2.71 -8.95
CA ALA A 128 13.35 3.04 -7.55
C ALA A 128 13.07 1.78 -6.72
N ALA A 129 12.21 0.88 -7.22
CA ALA A 129 11.82 -0.35 -6.53
C ALA A 129 13.00 -1.30 -6.33
N VAL A 130 13.77 -1.57 -7.41
CA VAL A 130 14.94 -2.47 -7.36
C VAL A 130 16.07 -1.86 -6.55
N GLY A 131 16.29 -0.55 -6.68
CA GLY A 131 17.38 0.17 -6.01
C GLY A 131 17.10 0.58 -4.57
N LEU A 132 15.96 0.21 -3.98
CA LEU A 132 15.71 0.41 -2.57
C LEU A 132 16.57 -0.55 -1.74
N PHE A 133 17.45 0.00 -0.89
CA PHE A 133 18.29 -0.82 -0.03
C PHE A 133 17.48 -1.39 1.15
N GLY A 134 17.52 -2.71 1.31
CA GLY A 134 16.79 -3.42 2.38
C GLY A 134 15.31 -3.60 2.08
N SER A 135 14.51 -3.56 3.12
CA SER A 135 13.05 -3.74 3.09
C SER A 135 12.33 -2.42 2.92
N GLY A 136 11.26 -2.41 2.15
CA GLY A 136 10.45 -1.21 1.96
C GLY A 136 9.53 -1.28 0.76
N TRP A 137 9.16 -0.10 0.26
CA TRP A 137 8.13 0.11 -0.75
C TRP A 137 8.56 1.16 -1.77
N ALA A 138 8.24 0.95 -3.02
CA ALA A 138 8.28 2.01 -4.04
C ALA A 138 6.87 2.49 -4.33
N TRP A 139 6.67 3.81 -4.40
CA TRP A 139 5.36 4.41 -4.59
C TRP A 139 5.35 5.41 -5.75
N LEU A 140 4.27 5.36 -6.56
CA LEU A 140 3.79 6.49 -7.34
C LEU A 140 2.79 7.23 -6.47
N SER A 141 2.98 8.52 -6.31
CA SER A 141 2.13 9.38 -5.48
C SER A 141 1.84 10.70 -6.18
N VAL A 142 0.80 11.39 -5.76
CA VAL A 142 0.43 12.71 -6.26
C VAL A 142 0.45 13.74 -5.14
N ASP A 143 0.99 14.92 -5.40
CA ASP A 143 0.93 16.06 -4.48
C ASP A 143 -0.35 16.89 -4.65
N LYS A 144 -0.54 17.89 -3.77
CA LYS A 144 -1.70 18.79 -3.79
C LYS A 144 -1.83 19.63 -5.08
N ASN A 145 -0.78 19.74 -5.87
CA ASN A 145 -0.76 20.47 -7.13
C ASN A 145 -1.02 19.53 -8.33
N GLY A 146 -1.24 18.24 -8.08
CA GLY A 146 -1.46 17.22 -9.11
C GLY A 146 -0.17 16.73 -9.78
N LYS A 147 1.01 17.08 -9.25
CA LYS A 147 2.30 16.56 -9.74
C LYS A 147 2.57 15.18 -9.18
N LEU A 148 3.05 14.29 -10.05
CA LEU A 148 3.40 12.93 -9.70
C LEU A 148 4.84 12.83 -9.18
N HIS A 149 5.02 11.95 -8.20
CA HIS A 149 6.31 11.68 -7.56
C HIS A 149 6.52 10.17 -7.44
N ILE A 150 7.75 9.70 -7.70
CA ILE A 150 8.20 8.36 -7.36
C ILE A 150 9.00 8.46 -6.07
N THR A 151 8.61 7.73 -5.02
CA THR A 151 9.31 7.71 -3.73
C THR A 151 9.73 6.31 -3.34
N LYS A 152 10.76 6.23 -2.51
CA LYS A 152 11.25 5.00 -1.87
C LYS A 152 11.06 5.14 -0.38
N GLU A 153 10.24 4.26 0.18
CA GLU A 153 9.87 4.28 1.58
C GLU A 153 10.45 3.07 2.30
N ALA A 154 11.35 3.30 3.24
CA ALA A 154 11.97 2.22 4.01
C ALA A 154 10.98 1.61 5.01
N ASN A 155 11.07 0.31 5.22
CA ASN A 155 10.28 -0.45 6.18
C ASN A 155 8.76 -0.25 6.00
N GLY A 156 8.06 0.29 7.00
CA GLY A 156 6.62 0.55 7.00
C GLY A 156 6.25 1.98 6.62
N SER A 157 7.20 2.82 6.18
CA SER A 157 6.91 4.19 5.78
C SER A 157 6.00 4.27 4.56
N ASN A 158 5.30 5.41 4.42
CA ASN A 158 4.34 5.66 3.34
C ASN A 158 4.40 7.14 2.94
N PRO A 159 4.19 7.50 1.66
CA PRO A 159 4.17 8.87 1.17
C PRO A 159 3.20 9.83 1.88
N VAL A 160 2.13 9.31 2.50
CA VAL A 160 1.18 10.09 3.32
C VAL A 160 1.92 10.92 4.37
N ARG A 161 3.00 10.39 4.94
CA ARG A 161 3.83 11.10 5.93
C ARG A 161 4.48 12.37 5.39
N ALA A 162 4.76 12.39 4.09
CA ALA A 162 5.26 13.58 3.38
C ALA A 162 4.15 14.45 2.78
N GLY A 163 2.88 14.17 3.11
CA GLY A 163 1.73 14.90 2.57
C GLY A 163 1.39 14.56 1.12
N LEU A 164 1.88 13.41 0.62
CA LEU A 164 1.58 12.90 -0.71
C LEU A 164 0.46 11.86 -0.64
N LYS A 165 -0.35 11.78 -1.69
CA LYS A 165 -1.40 10.76 -1.83
C LYS A 165 -0.87 9.57 -2.62
N PRO A 166 -0.72 8.37 -2.04
CA PRO A 166 -0.25 7.19 -2.74
C PRO A 166 -1.28 6.70 -3.77
N LEU A 167 -0.81 6.36 -4.97
CA LEU A 167 -1.62 5.85 -6.08
C LEU A 167 -1.32 4.39 -6.39
N LEU A 168 -0.04 4.04 -6.57
CA LEU A 168 0.45 2.70 -6.89
C LEU A 168 1.65 2.39 -5.99
N GLY A 169 1.68 1.21 -5.37
CA GLY A 169 2.78 0.79 -4.53
C GLY A 169 3.28 -0.61 -4.84
N PHE A 170 4.61 -0.80 -4.87
CA PHE A 170 5.23 -2.12 -4.96
C PHE A 170 5.94 -2.45 -3.66
N ASP A 171 5.57 -3.58 -3.09
CA ASP A 171 6.25 -4.16 -1.94
C ASP A 171 7.55 -4.81 -2.39
N VAL A 172 8.67 -4.35 -1.83
CA VAL A 172 9.99 -4.93 -2.08
C VAL A 172 10.62 -5.53 -0.81
N TRP A 173 9.82 -5.77 0.22
CA TRP A 173 10.17 -6.68 1.28
C TRP A 173 10.35 -8.10 0.71
N GLU A 174 11.35 -8.84 1.15
CA GLU A 174 11.61 -10.18 0.63
C GLU A 174 10.44 -11.16 0.85
N HIS A 175 9.67 -10.98 1.92
CA HIS A 175 8.48 -11.81 2.17
C HIS A 175 7.41 -11.69 1.07
N SER A 176 7.40 -10.60 0.30
CA SER A 176 6.41 -10.39 -0.77
C SER A 176 6.72 -11.17 -2.05
N TYR A 177 7.95 -11.66 -2.23
CA TYR A 177 8.37 -12.26 -3.50
C TYR A 177 9.34 -13.45 -3.39
N TYR A 178 9.86 -13.78 -2.22
CA TYR A 178 10.97 -14.74 -2.09
C TYR A 178 10.59 -16.16 -2.52
N LEU A 179 9.32 -16.57 -2.36
CA LEU A 179 8.87 -17.91 -2.73
C LEU A 179 8.94 -18.15 -4.25
N GLU A 180 8.61 -17.16 -5.07
CA GLU A 180 8.63 -17.26 -6.53
C GLU A 180 9.96 -16.82 -7.13
N TYR A 181 10.54 -15.75 -6.59
CA TYR A 181 11.65 -15.05 -7.23
C TYR A 181 12.96 -15.14 -6.46
N GLN A 182 12.99 -15.60 -5.21
CA GLN A 182 14.15 -15.64 -4.32
C GLN A 182 14.83 -14.26 -4.29
N ASN A 183 16.12 -14.18 -4.61
CA ASN A 183 16.88 -12.92 -4.64
C ASN A 183 16.63 -12.07 -5.90
N ARG A 184 15.79 -12.53 -6.83
CA ARG A 184 15.54 -11.84 -8.11
C ARG A 184 14.46 -10.75 -7.97
N ARG A 185 14.71 -9.75 -7.13
CA ARG A 185 13.78 -8.62 -6.93
C ARG A 185 13.37 -7.95 -8.24
N ALA A 186 14.28 -7.81 -9.19
CA ALA A 186 13.99 -7.21 -10.49
C ALA A 186 12.93 -7.99 -11.27
N ASP A 187 12.95 -9.32 -11.20
CA ASP A 187 11.96 -10.18 -11.89
C ASP A 187 10.58 -10.01 -11.26
N HIS A 188 10.52 -9.98 -9.91
CA HIS A 188 9.28 -9.68 -9.18
C HIS A 188 8.70 -8.33 -9.58
N VAL A 189 9.52 -7.26 -9.51
CA VAL A 189 9.09 -5.90 -9.88
C VAL A 189 8.58 -5.84 -11.32
N ASN A 190 9.24 -6.52 -12.26
CA ASN A 190 8.81 -6.58 -13.65
C ASN A 190 7.50 -7.36 -13.82
N ALA A 191 7.30 -8.45 -13.09
CA ALA A 191 6.09 -9.28 -13.20
C ALA A 191 4.84 -8.57 -12.64
N LEU A 192 4.98 -7.74 -11.61
CA LEU A 192 3.84 -7.02 -11.00
C LEU A 192 3.08 -6.15 -11.99
N TRP A 193 3.74 -5.62 -13.03
CA TRP A 193 3.06 -4.78 -14.04
C TRP A 193 1.96 -5.52 -14.81
N ASP A 194 2.02 -6.84 -14.89
CA ASP A 194 1.05 -7.64 -15.63
C ASP A 194 -0.30 -7.78 -14.92
N ILE A 195 -0.35 -7.52 -13.62
CA ILE A 195 -1.54 -7.71 -12.76
C ILE A 195 -2.10 -6.41 -12.18
N ILE A 196 -1.58 -5.23 -12.53
CA ILE A 196 -2.09 -3.95 -12.02
C ILE A 196 -3.49 -3.69 -12.60
N ASP A 197 -4.45 -3.44 -11.72
CA ASP A 197 -5.75 -2.88 -12.06
C ASP A 197 -5.65 -1.35 -12.17
N TRP A 198 -5.44 -0.86 -13.38
CA TRP A 198 -5.29 0.56 -13.64
C TRP A 198 -6.56 1.35 -13.34
N ASP A 199 -7.74 0.74 -13.39
CA ASP A 199 -8.99 1.40 -13.01
C ASP A 199 -9.02 1.72 -11.50
N VAL A 200 -8.42 0.86 -10.68
CA VAL A 200 -8.27 1.12 -9.24
C VAL A 200 -7.24 2.23 -8.98
N VAL A 201 -6.09 2.19 -9.66
CA VAL A 201 -5.03 3.19 -9.51
C VAL A 201 -5.51 4.58 -9.95
N GLU A 202 -6.23 4.67 -11.09
CA GLU A 202 -6.82 5.91 -11.61
C GLU A 202 -7.83 6.53 -10.63
N LYS A 203 -8.64 5.71 -9.96
CA LYS A 203 -9.62 6.19 -8.95
C LYS A 203 -8.97 6.80 -7.70
N ARG A 204 -7.72 6.49 -7.45
CA ARG A 204 -6.95 7.07 -6.35
C ARG A 204 -6.41 8.46 -6.70
N MET A 205 -6.38 8.86 -7.98
CA MET A 205 -5.96 10.18 -8.39
C MET A 205 -7.08 11.22 -8.15
#